data_d68e154168125a1902b295658b4f6dfe
#
_entry.id   d68e154168125a1902b295658b4f6dfe
#
_cell.length_a   1.000
_cell.length_b   1.000
_cell.length_c   1.000
_cell.angle_alpha   90.00
_cell.angle_beta   90.00
_cell.angle_gamma   90.00
#
_symmetry.space_group_name_H-M   'P 1'
#
loop_
_entity.id
_entity.type
_entity.pdbx_description
1 polymer ?
#
loop_
_entity_poly.entity_id
_entity_poly.type
_entity_poly.pdbx_seq_one_letter_code
_entity_poly.pdbx_strand_id
1 'polypeptide(L)'
;MGSIVPPLSTNVALTLKTDYCGNMIYENGQLSEILTDVGYITLVNSTPTYHYYLQDYLGNNRVVIDEHGQVEQVNHYYAFGGLMGESTGGGAQPYKYNGKELDRMHGLDWYDYGARYYDAVLTTLDIGGSLYKGITYSTIQD
;
A
#
# COMPACT_ATOMS: atom_id res chain seq x y z
N MET A 1 -8.15 4.29 49.76
CA MET A 1 -7.55 3.25 48.88
C MET A 1 -8.15 3.41 47.49
N GLY A 2 -7.36 3.86 46.54
CA GLY A 2 -7.77 3.97 45.14
C GLY A 2 -7.91 2.59 44.52
N SER A 3 -9.10 2.25 44.03
CA SER A 3 -9.31 1.07 43.22
C SER A 3 -8.56 1.25 41.88
N ILE A 4 -7.51 0.49 41.64
CA ILE A 4 -6.87 0.40 40.34
C ILE A 4 -7.81 -0.39 39.46
N VAL A 5 -8.57 0.32 38.61
CA VAL A 5 -9.34 -0.33 37.55
C VAL A 5 -8.31 -0.79 36.51
N PRO A 6 -8.16 -2.09 36.25
CA PRO A 6 -7.30 -2.54 35.16
C PRO A 6 -7.81 -1.96 33.84
N PRO A 7 -6.93 -1.56 32.94
CA PRO A 7 -7.36 -1.07 31.62
C PRO A 7 -8.21 -2.14 30.95
N LEU A 8 -9.36 -1.74 30.44
CA LEU A 8 -10.19 -2.63 29.62
C LEU A 8 -9.29 -3.18 28.50
N SER A 9 -9.15 -4.49 28.47
CA SER A 9 -8.55 -5.15 27.31
C SER A 9 -9.49 -4.92 26.13
N THR A 10 -9.21 -3.92 25.34
CA THR A 10 -9.84 -3.78 24.03
C THR A 10 -9.35 -4.95 23.17
N ASN A 11 -10.20 -5.94 22.96
CA ASN A 11 -9.96 -6.95 21.95
C ASN A 11 -9.95 -6.25 20.60
N VAL A 12 -8.77 -5.87 20.11
CA VAL A 12 -8.60 -5.41 18.73
C VAL A 12 -8.80 -6.65 17.86
N ALA A 13 -9.96 -6.75 17.24
CA ALA A 13 -10.19 -7.75 16.21
C ALA A 13 -9.30 -7.40 15.02
N LEU A 14 -8.25 -8.15 14.79
CA LEU A 14 -7.42 -8.05 13.59
C LEU A 14 -8.28 -8.52 12.41
N THR A 15 -8.83 -7.58 11.65
CA THR A 15 -9.72 -7.89 10.52
C THR A 15 -8.95 -8.30 9.28
N LEU A 16 -7.71 -7.82 9.12
CA LEU A 16 -6.82 -8.17 8.02
C LEU A 16 -5.38 -8.20 8.52
N LYS A 17 -4.67 -9.28 8.21
CA LYS A 17 -3.24 -9.41 8.44
C LYS A 17 -2.54 -9.59 7.10
N THR A 18 -1.66 -8.67 6.74
CA THR A 18 -0.83 -8.75 5.54
C THR A 18 0.61 -9.04 5.94
N ASP A 19 1.16 -10.13 5.41
CA ASP A 19 2.56 -10.53 5.61
C ASP A 19 3.31 -10.47 4.27
N TYR A 20 4.48 -9.83 4.26
CA TYR A 20 5.33 -9.69 3.09
C TYR A 20 6.50 -10.68 3.18
N CYS A 21 6.68 -11.50 2.16
CA CYS A 21 7.78 -12.47 2.07
C CYS A 21 8.46 -12.36 0.71
N GLY A 22 9.49 -11.50 0.63
CA GLY A 22 10.13 -11.17 -0.64
C GLY A 22 9.16 -10.49 -1.60
N ASN A 23 8.88 -11.12 -2.73
CA ASN A 23 7.90 -10.65 -3.72
C ASN A 23 6.51 -11.28 -3.55
N MET A 24 6.29 -12.04 -2.49
CA MET A 24 5.01 -12.69 -2.18
C MET A 24 4.30 -11.96 -1.05
N ILE A 25 3.01 -11.72 -1.22
CA ILE A 25 2.14 -11.08 -0.24
C ILE A 25 1.09 -12.09 0.22
N TYR A 26 1.00 -12.27 1.52
CA TYR A 26 0.04 -13.16 2.15
C TYR A 26 -1.01 -12.33 2.88
N GLU A 27 -2.26 -12.66 2.70
CA GLU A 27 -3.37 -12.11 3.46
C GLU A 27 -3.98 -13.18 4.35
N ASN A 28 -4.02 -12.92 5.64
CA ASN A 28 -4.52 -13.88 6.65
C ASN A 28 -3.87 -15.27 6.55
N GLY A 29 -2.58 -15.33 6.19
CA GLY A 29 -1.82 -16.56 6.05
C GLY A 29 -2.00 -17.32 4.73
N GLN A 30 -2.76 -16.76 3.78
CA GLN A 30 -2.91 -17.31 2.43
C GLN A 30 -2.17 -16.44 1.42
N LEU A 31 -1.50 -17.07 0.44
CA LEU A 31 -0.84 -16.35 -0.64
C LEU A 31 -1.90 -15.63 -1.47
N SER A 32 -1.86 -14.30 -1.46
CA SER A 32 -2.80 -13.42 -2.15
C SER A 32 -2.22 -12.86 -3.44
N GLU A 33 -0.97 -12.36 -3.38
CA GLU A 33 -0.34 -11.72 -4.53
C GLU A 33 1.13 -12.11 -4.68
N ILE A 34 1.62 -12.10 -5.92
CA ILE A 34 3.03 -12.24 -6.27
C ILE A 34 3.42 -11.05 -7.12
N LEU A 35 4.37 -10.25 -6.63
CA LEU A 35 4.88 -9.10 -7.37
C LEU A 35 5.92 -9.55 -8.41
N THR A 36 5.89 -8.94 -9.59
CA THR A 36 6.87 -9.15 -10.66
C THR A 36 7.40 -7.81 -11.18
N ASP A 37 8.46 -7.83 -11.97
CA ASP A 37 9.03 -6.59 -12.53
C ASP A 37 8.09 -5.86 -13.50
N VAL A 38 7.14 -6.59 -14.08
CA VAL A 38 6.24 -6.08 -15.12
C VAL A 38 4.78 -6.01 -14.69
N GLY A 39 4.49 -6.38 -13.44
CA GLY A 39 3.12 -6.40 -12.94
C GLY A 39 2.99 -7.19 -11.64
N TYR A 40 1.85 -7.83 -11.46
CA TYR A 40 1.60 -8.71 -10.32
C TYR A 40 0.62 -9.82 -10.72
N ILE A 41 0.58 -10.84 -9.90
CA ILE A 41 -0.33 -11.98 -10.06
C ILE A 41 -1.19 -12.05 -8.81
N THR A 42 -2.49 -11.99 -8.93
CA THR A 42 -3.42 -12.26 -7.83
C THR A 42 -3.84 -13.73 -7.83
N LEU A 43 -4.02 -14.28 -6.64
CA LEU A 43 -4.49 -15.64 -6.46
C LEU A 43 -5.83 -15.65 -5.71
N VAL A 44 -6.89 -16.01 -6.41
CA VAL A 44 -8.21 -16.20 -5.83
C VAL A 44 -8.55 -17.68 -5.88
N ASN A 45 -8.69 -18.31 -4.71
CA ASN A 45 -8.93 -19.76 -4.60
C ASN A 45 -7.89 -20.59 -5.39
N SER A 46 -6.62 -20.20 -5.33
CA SER A 46 -5.50 -20.80 -6.08
C SER A 46 -5.56 -20.64 -7.59
N THR A 47 -6.48 -19.82 -8.11
CA THR A 47 -6.54 -19.47 -9.53
C THR A 47 -5.76 -18.19 -9.75
N PRO A 48 -4.68 -18.19 -10.57
CA PRO A 48 -3.90 -17.01 -10.86
C PRO A 48 -4.61 -16.12 -11.88
N THR A 49 -4.53 -14.81 -11.67
CA THR A 49 -4.89 -13.78 -12.66
C THR A 49 -3.70 -12.86 -12.82
N TYR A 50 -3.32 -12.60 -14.06
CA TYR A 50 -2.12 -11.80 -14.38
C TYR A 50 -2.50 -10.35 -14.64
N HIS A 51 -1.74 -9.43 -14.03
CA HIS A 51 -1.91 -7.99 -14.16
C HIS A 51 -0.59 -7.37 -14.62
N TYR A 52 -0.64 -6.46 -15.57
CA TYR A 52 0.54 -5.85 -16.17
C TYR A 52 0.57 -4.33 -15.96
N TYR A 53 1.77 -3.81 -15.68
CA TYR A 53 2.01 -2.38 -15.56
C TYR A 53 2.44 -1.79 -16.89
N LEU A 54 1.77 -0.71 -17.30
CA LEU A 54 2.31 0.21 -18.30
C LEU A 54 2.95 1.37 -17.55
N GLN A 55 4.27 1.41 -17.62
CA GLN A 55 5.09 2.38 -16.89
C GLN A 55 5.59 3.48 -17.82
N ASP A 56 5.79 4.67 -17.25
CA ASP A 56 6.53 5.72 -17.93
C ASP A 56 8.06 5.50 -17.79
N TYR A 57 8.86 6.37 -18.41
CA TYR A 57 10.33 6.26 -18.40
C TYR A 57 10.97 6.43 -17.00
N LEU A 58 10.22 6.94 -16.02
CA LEU A 58 10.65 7.06 -14.61
C LEU A 58 10.27 5.85 -13.76
N GLY A 59 9.56 4.87 -14.33
CA GLY A 59 9.07 3.70 -13.59
C GLY A 59 7.77 3.93 -12.81
N ASN A 60 7.03 5.00 -13.15
CA ASN A 60 5.72 5.23 -12.55
C ASN A 60 4.68 4.33 -13.21
N ASN A 61 3.90 3.62 -12.41
CA ASN A 61 2.79 2.81 -12.89
C ASN A 61 1.65 3.72 -13.36
N ARG A 62 1.53 3.89 -14.68
CA ARG A 62 0.53 4.77 -15.30
C ARG A 62 -0.79 4.07 -15.53
N VAL A 63 -0.74 2.83 -15.99
CA VAL A 63 -1.92 2.01 -16.27
C VAL A 63 -1.66 0.59 -15.77
N VAL A 64 -2.69 -0.03 -15.25
CA VAL A 64 -2.73 -1.47 -14.95
C VAL A 64 -3.77 -2.11 -15.85
N ILE A 65 -3.39 -3.18 -16.52
CA ILE A 65 -4.27 -3.98 -17.36
C ILE A 65 -4.26 -5.44 -16.89
N ASP A 66 -5.38 -6.13 -17.08
CA ASP A 66 -5.45 -7.58 -16.87
C ASP A 66 -4.87 -8.36 -18.06
N GLU A 67 -4.86 -9.69 -17.96
CA GLU A 67 -4.40 -10.60 -19.00
C GLU A 67 -5.26 -10.56 -20.29
N HIS A 68 -6.45 -9.98 -20.23
CA HIS A 68 -7.36 -9.80 -21.36
C HIS A 68 -7.25 -8.42 -22.01
N GLY A 69 -6.37 -7.55 -21.48
CA GLY A 69 -6.17 -6.18 -21.93
C GLY A 69 -7.21 -5.20 -21.39
N GLN A 70 -7.99 -5.58 -20.38
CA GLN A 70 -8.92 -4.66 -19.74
C GLN A 70 -8.16 -3.72 -18.80
N VAL A 71 -8.48 -2.42 -18.87
CA VAL A 71 -7.89 -1.42 -18.01
C VAL A 71 -8.55 -1.48 -16.62
N GLU A 72 -7.75 -1.80 -15.61
CA GLU A 72 -8.19 -1.90 -14.22
C GLU A 72 -7.91 -0.62 -13.43
N GLN A 73 -6.78 0.03 -13.73
CA GLN A 73 -6.34 1.22 -13.03
C GLN A 73 -5.66 2.20 -13.98
N VAL A 74 -5.93 3.49 -13.79
CA VAL A 74 -5.22 4.58 -14.45
C VAL A 74 -4.73 5.55 -13.40
N ASN A 75 -3.45 5.87 -13.40
CA ASN A 75 -2.82 6.80 -12.48
C ASN A 75 -2.30 8.03 -13.22
N HIS A 76 -2.79 9.18 -12.83
CA HIS A 76 -2.26 10.48 -13.23
C HIS A 76 -1.52 11.09 -12.04
N TYR A 77 -0.30 11.57 -12.28
CA TYR A 77 0.55 12.11 -11.23
C TYR A 77 0.83 13.59 -11.45
N TYR A 78 0.83 14.36 -10.38
CA TYR A 78 1.50 15.65 -10.34
C TYR A 78 3.01 15.46 -10.49
N ALA A 79 3.74 16.54 -10.78
CA ALA A 79 5.18 16.50 -11.09
C ALA A 79 6.03 15.76 -10.03
N PHE A 80 5.62 15.78 -8.78
CA PHE A 80 6.31 15.15 -7.65
C PHE A 80 5.64 13.87 -7.12
N GLY A 81 4.70 13.28 -7.86
CA GLY A 81 4.15 11.96 -7.58
C GLY A 81 2.83 11.94 -6.82
N GLY A 82 2.28 13.08 -6.44
CA GLY A 82 0.91 13.14 -5.90
C GLY A 82 -0.09 12.66 -6.95
N LEU A 83 -1.08 11.84 -6.55
CA LEU A 83 -2.12 11.38 -7.46
C LEU A 83 -3.09 12.52 -7.78
N MET A 84 -3.41 12.68 -9.06
CA MET A 84 -4.48 13.58 -9.50
C MET A 84 -5.85 12.94 -9.27
N GLY A 85 -6.87 13.77 -9.02
CA GLY A 85 -8.25 13.32 -8.81
C GLY A 85 -8.88 12.58 -10.00
N GLU A 86 -8.31 12.72 -11.19
CA GLU A 86 -8.72 12.03 -12.42
C GLU A 86 -8.24 10.56 -12.47
N SER A 87 -7.40 10.13 -11.50
CA SER A 87 -6.96 8.75 -11.39
C SER A 87 -8.14 7.84 -11.07
N THR A 88 -8.19 6.67 -11.73
CA THR A 88 -9.27 5.69 -11.55
C THR A 88 -8.72 4.36 -11.06
N GLY A 89 -9.59 3.52 -10.46
CA GLY A 89 -9.19 2.20 -9.97
C GLY A 89 -8.20 2.25 -8.80
N GLY A 90 -8.17 3.33 -8.04
CA GLY A 90 -7.14 3.61 -7.05
C GLY A 90 -6.98 2.59 -5.92
N GLY A 91 -7.98 1.72 -5.71
CA GLY A 91 -7.95 0.63 -4.74
C GLY A 91 -7.46 -0.72 -5.29
N ALA A 92 -7.25 -0.84 -6.61
CA ALA A 92 -6.91 -2.12 -7.22
C ALA A 92 -5.51 -2.62 -6.81
N GLN A 93 -4.54 -1.72 -6.73
CA GLN A 93 -3.20 -2.05 -6.22
C GLN A 93 -2.48 -0.79 -5.71
N PRO A 94 -1.61 -0.92 -4.68
CA PRO A 94 -0.98 0.22 -4.02
C PRO A 94 0.31 0.73 -4.68
N TYR A 95 0.97 -0.06 -5.54
CA TYR A 95 2.26 0.30 -6.14
C TYR A 95 2.09 1.28 -7.30
N LYS A 96 2.57 2.52 -7.14
CA LYS A 96 2.27 3.64 -8.06
C LYS A 96 3.51 4.42 -8.49
N TYR A 97 3.79 5.53 -7.86
CA TYR A 97 4.90 6.43 -8.19
C TYR A 97 6.25 5.76 -7.96
N ASN A 98 7.13 5.75 -8.95
CA ASN A 98 8.41 5.02 -8.95
C ASN A 98 8.26 3.53 -8.56
N GLY A 99 7.10 2.92 -8.79
CA GLY A 99 6.81 1.55 -8.37
C GLY A 99 6.74 1.36 -6.85
N LYS A 100 6.64 2.43 -6.06
CA LYS A 100 6.58 2.37 -4.61
C LYS A 100 5.14 2.22 -4.11
N GLU A 101 4.99 1.52 -3.00
CA GLU A 101 3.70 1.32 -2.34
C GLU A 101 3.19 2.66 -1.77
N LEU A 102 1.97 3.04 -2.15
CA LEU A 102 1.27 4.18 -1.59
C LEU A 102 0.50 3.76 -0.35
N ASP A 103 0.92 4.23 0.80
CA ASP A 103 0.23 4.02 2.06
C ASP A 103 -0.82 5.12 2.26
N ARG A 104 -2.10 4.71 2.22
CA ARG A 104 -3.25 5.59 2.42
C ARG A 104 -3.83 5.52 3.83
N MET A 105 -3.17 4.80 4.73
CA MET A 105 -3.64 4.68 6.10
C MET A 105 -3.75 6.06 6.74
N HIS A 106 -4.89 6.33 7.36
CA HIS A 106 -5.21 7.61 8.00
C HIS A 106 -5.14 8.85 7.08
N GLY A 107 -5.22 8.67 5.76
CA GLY A 107 -5.22 9.76 4.79
C GLY A 107 -3.86 10.44 4.59
N LEU A 108 -2.76 9.77 4.93
CA LEU A 108 -1.41 10.32 4.81
C LEU A 108 -0.92 10.38 3.36
N ASP A 109 -1.32 9.42 2.52
CA ASP A 109 -0.92 9.34 1.10
C ASP A 109 0.61 9.42 0.89
N TRP A 110 1.36 8.65 1.68
CA TRP A 110 2.82 8.60 1.64
C TRP A 110 3.34 7.35 0.92
N TYR A 111 4.44 7.51 0.16
CA TYR A 111 5.10 6.39 -0.51
C TYR A 111 6.15 5.73 0.38
N ASP A 112 6.10 4.41 0.49
CA ASP A 112 7.06 3.63 1.26
C ASP A 112 8.35 3.37 0.46
N TYR A 113 9.44 4.00 0.90
CA TYR A 113 10.81 3.79 0.38
C TYR A 113 11.66 2.88 1.31
N GLY A 114 11.02 2.14 2.21
CA GLY A 114 11.67 1.25 3.17
C GLY A 114 12.09 1.99 4.45
N ALA A 115 13.28 2.59 4.45
CA ALA A 115 13.79 3.32 5.63
C ALA A 115 13.12 4.69 5.85
N ARG A 116 12.51 5.27 4.81
CA ARG A 116 11.86 6.59 4.84
C ARG A 116 10.57 6.56 4.05
N TYR A 117 9.67 7.49 4.39
CA TYR A 117 8.45 7.73 3.65
C TYR A 117 8.58 9.01 2.83
N TYR A 118 8.09 8.96 1.59
CA TYR A 118 8.06 10.13 0.72
C TYR A 118 6.67 10.76 0.75
N ASP A 119 6.63 12.01 1.17
CA ASP A 119 5.44 12.86 1.10
C ASP A 119 5.48 13.65 -0.21
N ALA A 120 4.59 13.29 -1.15
CA ALA A 120 4.52 13.94 -2.45
C ALA A 120 3.99 15.38 -2.39
N VAL A 121 3.27 15.75 -1.35
CA VAL A 121 2.76 17.11 -1.14
C VAL A 121 3.87 18.04 -0.67
N LEU A 122 4.68 17.59 0.27
CA LEU A 122 5.82 18.34 0.81
C LEU A 122 7.10 18.13 0.00
N THR A 123 7.12 17.19 -0.94
CA THR A 123 8.29 16.80 -1.74
C THR A 123 9.52 16.43 -0.91
N THR A 124 9.30 15.81 0.24
CA THR A 124 10.34 15.46 1.21
C THR A 124 10.33 13.97 1.53
N LEU A 125 11.52 13.43 1.75
CA LEU A 125 11.70 12.12 2.38
C LEU A 125 11.82 12.33 3.90
N ASP A 126 10.82 11.89 4.64
CA ASP A 126 10.76 12.10 6.07
C ASP A 126 11.01 10.79 6.85
N ILE A 127 11.98 10.83 7.77
CA ILE A 127 12.18 9.78 8.76
C ILE A 127 11.07 9.84 9.83
N GLY A 128 10.47 11.00 10.00
CA GLY A 128 9.35 11.25 10.91
C GLY A 128 8.08 10.48 10.56
N GLY A 129 7.92 10.05 9.29
CA GLY A 129 6.85 9.14 8.89
C GLY A 129 6.87 7.83 9.66
N SER A 130 8.07 7.33 9.99
CA SER A 130 8.24 6.18 10.87
C SER A 130 7.77 6.48 12.31
N LEU A 131 7.95 7.70 12.78
CA LEU A 131 7.46 8.14 14.09
C LEU A 131 5.94 8.28 14.11
N TYR A 132 5.34 8.83 13.04
CA TYR A 132 3.88 8.92 12.93
C TYR A 132 3.23 7.55 12.78
N LYS A 133 3.81 6.64 11.99
CA LYS A 133 3.37 5.24 11.95
C LYS A 133 3.54 4.57 13.32
N GLY A 134 4.67 4.77 13.99
CA GLY A 134 4.94 4.22 15.31
C GLY A 134 3.95 4.73 16.37
N ILE A 135 3.62 6.02 16.34
CA ILE A 135 2.65 6.63 17.26
C ILE A 135 1.23 6.11 16.97
N THR A 136 0.87 5.95 15.71
CA THR A 136 -0.45 5.42 15.35
C THR A 136 -0.58 3.95 15.70
N TYR A 137 0.48 3.17 15.56
CA TYR A 137 0.50 1.75 15.94
C TYR A 137 0.57 1.56 17.47
N SER A 138 1.27 2.42 18.21
CA SER A 138 1.31 2.33 19.66
C SER A 138 -0.02 2.72 20.31
N THR A 139 -0.83 3.57 19.67
CA THR A 139 -2.19 3.88 20.15
C THR A 139 -3.20 2.78 19.87
N ILE A 140 -2.87 1.83 18.98
CA ILE A 140 -3.71 0.66 18.66
C ILE A 140 -3.26 -0.59 19.43
N GLN A 141 -2.01 -0.61 19.94
CA GLN A 141 -1.44 -1.77 20.64
C GLN A 141 -1.47 -1.63 22.18
N ASP A 142 -1.85 -0.45 22.72
CA ASP A 142 -2.00 -0.25 24.17
C ASP A 142 -3.48 -0.36 24.58
#